data_49de3d3eeab476bfde0d692f894ad4d4
#
_entry.id   49de3d3eeab476bfde0d692f894ad4d4
#
_cell.length_a   1.000
_cell.length_b   1.000
_cell.length_c   1.000
_cell.angle_alpha   90.00
_cell.angle_beta   90.00
_cell.angle_gamma   90.00
#
_symmetry.space_group_name_H-M   'P 1'
#
loop_
_entity.id
_entity.type
_entity.pdbx_description
1 polymer ?
#
loop_
_entity_poly.entity_id
_entity_poly.type
_entity_poly.pdbx_seq_one_letter_code
_entity_poly.pdbx_strand_id
1 'polypeptide(L)'
;MKRNGFRTVVVLALTIFLLNAPVCATASRLQDTCAEARDEVALRPEWMRILHDTLPICKISIPGSHDSGSIKGGHMLKTQATDIPAQLRQGIRAFDIRLEKKGNKLGVFHSHAFQDIYWEDDVLPAFIHSLQTYP
;
A
#
# COMPACT_ATOMS: atom_id res chain seq x y z
N MET A 1 43.72 -44.66 -15.72
CA MET A 1 42.87 -43.60 -16.25
C MET A 1 41.72 -43.27 -15.28
N LYS A 2 41.94 -42.52 -14.20
CA LYS A 2 40.86 -42.02 -13.30
C LYS A 2 41.39 -40.89 -12.40
N ARG A 3 41.74 -39.74 -12.96
CA ARG A 3 42.19 -38.60 -12.15
C ARG A 3 41.70 -37.23 -12.63
N ASN A 4 40.92 -37.15 -13.70
CA ASN A 4 40.53 -35.85 -14.27
C ASN A 4 39.10 -35.40 -13.91
N GLY A 5 38.24 -36.29 -13.34
CA GLY A 5 36.85 -35.91 -12.99
C GLY A 5 36.71 -35.02 -11.76
N PHE A 6 37.61 -35.17 -10.78
CA PHE A 6 37.52 -34.47 -9.50
C PHE A 6 37.91 -32.97 -9.58
N ARG A 7 38.87 -32.67 -10.45
CA ARG A 7 39.32 -31.27 -10.62
C ARG A 7 38.30 -30.38 -11.34
N THR A 8 37.58 -30.94 -12.28
CA THR A 8 36.55 -30.19 -13.03
C THR A 8 35.35 -29.84 -12.18
N VAL A 9 34.93 -30.74 -11.29
CA VAL A 9 33.79 -30.51 -10.39
C VAL A 9 34.12 -29.45 -9.35
N VAL A 10 35.35 -29.42 -8.81
CA VAL A 10 35.76 -28.40 -7.82
C VAL A 10 35.85 -27.01 -8.45
N VAL A 11 36.33 -26.89 -9.68
CA VAL A 11 36.41 -25.59 -10.38
C VAL A 11 35.02 -25.08 -10.72
N LEU A 12 34.06 -25.97 -11.11
CA LEU A 12 32.70 -25.57 -11.40
C LEU A 12 31.92 -25.12 -10.14
N ALA A 13 32.14 -25.80 -9.00
CA ALA A 13 31.53 -25.40 -7.72
C ALA A 13 32.05 -24.04 -7.22
N LEU A 14 33.35 -23.77 -7.42
CA LEU A 14 33.96 -22.51 -7.02
C LEU A 14 33.51 -21.34 -7.90
N THR A 15 33.31 -21.55 -9.20
CA THR A 15 32.80 -20.53 -10.13
C THR A 15 31.32 -20.20 -9.85
N ILE A 16 30.50 -21.18 -9.50
CA ILE A 16 29.10 -20.95 -9.12
C ILE A 16 29.00 -20.16 -7.81
N PHE A 17 29.90 -20.42 -6.85
CA PHE A 17 29.91 -19.70 -5.58
C PHE A 17 30.35 -18.23 -5.75
N LEU A 18 31.29 -17.94 -6.63
CA LEU A 18 31.76 -16.57 -6.91
C LEU A 18 30.76 -15.74 -7.73
N LEU A 19 29.92 -16.37 -8.55
CA LEU A 19 28.89 -15.69 -9.34
C LEU A 19 27.64 -15.33 -8.53
N ASN A 20 27.38 -16.01 -7.42
CA ASN A 20 26.18 -15.74 -6.60
C ASN A 20 26.41 -14.71 -5.47
N ALA A 21 27.64 -14.44 -5.08
CA ALA A 21 27.95 -13.51 -4.00
C ALA A 21 27.57 -12.05 -4.29
N PRO A 22 27.77 -11.48 -5.49
CA PRO A 22 27.43 -10.08 -5.77
C PRO A 22 25.93 -9.86 -5.99
N VAL A 23 25.16 -10.88 -6.42
CA VAL A 23 23.73 -10.74 -6.70
C VAL A 23 22.92 -10.63 -5.39
N CYS A 24 23.31 -11.37 -4.36
CA CYS A 24 22.63 -11.31 -3.07
C CYS A 24 22.88 -9.96 -2.35
N ALA A 25 24.09 -9.42 -2.46
CA ALA A 25 24.43 -8.13 -1.85
C ALA A 25 23.77 -6.93 -2.55
N THR A 26 23.53 -7.02 -3.85
CA THR A 26 22.79 -5.97 -4.59
C THR A 26 21.30 -6.04 -4.35
N ALA A 27 20.72 -7.23 -4.17
CA ALA A 27 19.31 -7.38 -3.85
C ALA A 27 18.97 -6.83 -2.46
N SER A 28 19.81 -7.07 -1.45
CA SER A 28 19.62 -6.51 -0.11
C SER A 28 19.72 -4.97 -0.11
N ARG A 29 20.71 -4.40 -0.80
CA ARG A 29 20.83 -2.94 -0.93
C ARG A 29 19.65 -2.29 -1.66
N LEU A 30 19.09 -2.95 -2.66
CA LEU A 30 17.88 -2.44 -3.34
C LEU A 30 16.65 -2.52 -2.43
N GLN A 31 16.55 -3.54 -1.59
CA GLN A 31 15.48 -3.63 -0.59
C GLN A 31 15.62 -2.57 0.50
N ASP A 32 16.83 -2.31 0.98
CA ASP A 32 17.10 -1.29 1.99
C ASP A 32 16.82 0.12 1.44
N THR A 33 17.27 0.43 0.22
CA THR A 33 16.96 1.72 -0.45
C THR A 33 15.46 1.87 -0.76
N CYS A 34 14.75 0.80 -1.09
CA CYS A 34 13.30 0.85 -1.26
C CYS A 34 12.56 0.98 0.07
N ALA A 35 13.09 0.46 1.17
CA ALA A 35 12.53 0.63 2.50
C ALA A 35 12.73 2.08 2.99
N GLU A 36 13.93 2.63 2.86
CA GLU A 36 14.25 4.03 3.16
C GLU A 36 13.44 5.01 2.29
N ALA A 37 13.29 4.73 0.99
CA ALA A 37 12.45 5.52 0.11
C ALA A 37 10.95 5.43 0.44
N ARG A 38 10.49 4.36 1.09
CA ARG A 38 9.11 4.26 1.60
C ARG A 38 8.86 5.12 2.82
N ASP A 39 9.86 5.26 3.69
CA ASP A 39 9.78 6.18 4.84
C ASP A 39 9.89 7.64 4.40
N GLU A 40 10.58 7.91 3.29
CA GLU A 40 10.76 9.24 2.73
C GLU A 40 9.69 9.64 1.70
N VAL A 41 8.79 8.75 1.30
CA VAL A 41 7.51 9.15 0.70
C VAL A 41 6.71 9.84 1.81
N ALA A 42 7.18 11.01 2.16
CA ALA A 42 6.59 11.89 3.14
C ALA A 42 5.10 11.90 2.89
N LEU A 43 4.35 11.50 3.90
CA LEU A 43 2.92 11.69 3.95
C LEU A 43 2.65 13.12 3.46
N ARG A 44 2.04 13.26 2.31
CA ARG A 44 1.68 14.59 1.75
C ARG A 44 0.17 14.72 1.73
N PRO A 45 -0.47 14.85 2.88
CA PRO A 45 -1.92 15.00 2.94
C PRO A 45 -2.40 16.26 2.22
N GLU A 46 -1.51 17.23 2.03
CA GLU A 46 -1.81 18.54 1.43
C GLU A 46 -1.48 18.63 -0.07
N TRP A 47 -1.18 17.52 -0.74
CA TRP A 47 -0.70 17.56 -2.13
C TRP A 47 -1.67 18.24 -3.09
N MET A 48 -2.96 18.26 -2.81
CA MET A 48 -3.96 18.92 -3.67
C MET A 48 -3.83 20.45 -3.64
N ARG A 49 -3.25 21.06 -2.60
CA ARG A 49 -3.07 22.51 -2.49
C ARG A 49 -2.16 23.11 -3.55
N ILE A 50 -1.29 22.33 -4.16
CA ILE A 50 -0.42 22.77 -5.24
C ILE A 50 -1.10 22.75 -6.62
N LEU A 51 -2.30 22.18 -6.70
CA LEU A 51 -3.05 22.13 -7.96
C LEU A 51 -3.75 23.47 -8.20
N HIS A 52 -3.84 23.83 -9.46
CA HIS A 52 -4.57 25.03 -9.86
C HIS A 52 -6.08 24.76 -9.81
N ASP A 53 -6.87 25.66 -9.24
CA ASP A 53 -8.32 25.48 -9.01
C ASP A 53 -9.12 25.27 -10.31
N THR A 54 -8.61 25.75 -11.43
CA THR A 54 -9.23 25.56 -12.74
C THR A 54 -8.83 24.27 -13.44
N LEU A 55 -7.99 23.43 -12.82
CA LEU A 55 -7.56 22.17 -13.42
C LEU A 55 -8.72 21.17 -13.45
N PRO A 56 -9.16 20.71 -14.63
CA PRO A 56 -10.24 19.73 -14.71
C PRO A 56 -9.84 18.42 -14.04
N ILE A 57 -10.75 17.83 -13.27
CA ILE A 57 -10.50 16.59 -12.53
C ILE A 57 -10.06 15.43 -13.43
N CYS A 58 -10.51 15.41 -14.69
CA CYS A 58 -10.10 14.39 -15.67
C CYS A 58 -8.61 14.50 -16.11
N LYS A 59 -7.91 15.56 -15.70
CA LYS A 59 -6.46 15.75 -15.96
C LYS A 59 -5.60 15.48 -14.73
N ILE A 60 -6.19 15.04 -13.63
CA ILE A 60 -5.49 14.77 -12.38
C ILE A 60 -5.40 13.27 -12.17
N SER A 61 -4.20 12.76 -11.90
CA SER A 61 -4.01 11.41 -11.35
C SER A 61 -4.18 11.46 -9.84
N ILE A 62 -5.29 10.89 -9.35
CA ILE A 62 -5.65 10.91 -7.93
C ILE A 62 -5.29 9.57 -7.31
N PRO A 63 -4.46 9.53 -6.24
CA PRO A 63 -4.19 8.29 -5.52
C PRO A 63 -5.48 7.78 -4.86
N GLY A 64 -5.77 6.50 -5.11
CA GLY A 64 -6.99 5.84 -4.62
C GLY A 64 -6.72 4.50 -3.96
N SER A 65 -7.69 4.02 -3.20
CA SER A 65 -7.67 2.71 -2.57
C SER A 65 -8.92 1.89 -2.92
N HIS A 66 -8.71 0.59 -3.13
CA HIS A 66 -9.78 -0.36 -3.43
C HIS A 66 -10.34 -0.95 -2.14
N ASP A 67 -11.68 -1.06 -2.02
CA ASP A 67 -12.35 -1.52 -0.80
C ASP A 67 -11.76 -0.81 0.44
N SER A 68 -11.77 0.51 0.43
CA SER A 68 -10.95 1.37 1.31
C SER A 68 -11.20 1.14 2.80
N GLY A 69 -12.38 0.68 3.19
CA GLY A 69 -12.73 0.35 4.58
C GLY A 69 -12.45 -1.11 4.96
N SER A 70 -11.94 -1.96 4.06
CA SER A 70 -11.78 -3.39 4.33
C SER A 70 -10.47 -3.70 5.04
N ILE A 71 -10.46 -3.52 6.36
CA ILE A 71 -9.32 -3.72 7.26
C ILE A 71 -9.38 -5.01 8.08
N LYS A 72 -10.53 -5.74 8.03
CA LYS A 72 -10.79 -6.98 8.77
C LYS A 72 -11.10 -8.14 7.84
N GLY A 73 -11.02 -9.37 8.36
CA GLY A 73 -11.43 -10.58 7.63
C GLY A 73 -10.27 -11.44 7.10
N GLY A 74 -9.06 -11.25 7.60
CA GLY A 74 -7.88 -12.05 7.22
C GLY A 74 -7.50 -11.88 5.75
N HIS A 75 -6.68 -12.78 5.22
CA HIS A 75 -6.12 -12.68 3.87
C HIS A 75 -7.14 -12.66 2.73
N MET A 76 -8.33 -13.21 2.95
CA MET A 76 -9.36 -13.32 1.91
C MET A 76 -10.19 -12.03 1.74
N LEU A 77 -10.34 -11.26 2.80
CA LEU A 77 -11.25 -10.11 2.84
C LEU A 77 -10.56 -8.79 3.18
N LYS A 78 -9.38 -8.84 3.78
CA LYS A 78 -8.61 -7.64 4.12
C LYS A 78 -7.88 -7.12 2.88
N THR A 79 -8.31 -5.99 2.34
CA THR A 79 -7.68 -5.33 1.18
C THR A 79 -6.80 -4.17 1.58
N GLN A 80 -6.99 -3.59 2.78
CA GLN A 80 -6.26 -2.43 3.27
C GLN A 80 -5.44 -2.74 4.51
N ALA A 81 -4.21 -2.20 4.56
CA ALA A 81 -3.34 -2.31 5.73
C ALA A 81 -3.68 -1.26 6.80
N THR A 82 -4.25 -0.12 6.39
CA THR A 82 -4.52 1.05 7.23
C THR A 82 -5.98 1.46 7.15
N ASP A 83 -6.47 2.09 8.22
CA ASP A 83 -7.82 2.66 8.29
C ASP A 83 -7.99 3.91 7.40
N ILE A 84 -9.21 4.37 7.23
CA ILE A 84 -9.55 5.53 6.39
C ILE A 84 -8.84 6.81 6.88
N PRO A 85 -8.80 7.14 8.19
CA PRO A 85 -8.03 8.29 8.67
C PRO A 85 -6.55 8.23 8.31
N ALA A 86 -5.91 7.06 8.41
CA ALA A 86 -4.52 6.89 8.02
C ALA A 86 -4.31 7.04 6.51
N GLN A 87 -5.20 6.46 5.69
CA GLN A 87 -5.18 6.62 4.24
C GLN A 87 -5.30 8.10 3.81
N LEU A 88 -6.17 8.87 4.46
CA LEU A 88 -6.31 10.32 4.24
C LEU A 88 -5.00 11.06 4.56
N ARG A 89 -4.34 10.74 5.69
CA ARG A 89 -3.03 11.29 6.05
C ARG A 89 -1.93 10.89 5.06
N GLN A 90 -2.04 9.72 4.45
CA GLN A 90 -1.14 9.26 3.39
C GLN A 90 -1.35 9.96 2.04
N GLY A 91 -2.38 10.79 1.93
CA GLY A 91 -2.69 11.53 0.70
C GLY A 91 -3.63 10.82 -0.25
N ILE A 92 -4.24 9.70 0.16
CA ILE A 92 -5.32 9.05 -0.62
C ILE A 92 -6.51 10.01 -0.70
N ARG A 93 -7.10 10.15 -1.91
CA ARG A 93 -8.22 11.06 -2.18
C ARG A 93 -9.35 10.42 -2.99
N ALA A 94 -9.16 9.20 -3.50
CA ALA A 94 -10.21 8.41 -4.12
C ALA A 94 -10.45 7.15 -3.27
N PHE A 95 -11.70 6.95 -2.83
CA PHE A 95 -12.08 5.88 -1.91
C PHE A 95 -13.21 5.04 -2.48
N ASP A 96 -13.04 3.72 -2.49
CA ASP A 96 -14.08 2.73 -2.79
C ASP A 96 -14.71 2.31 -1.46
N ILE A 97 -15.81 2.95 -1.06
CA ILE A 97 -16.54 2.66 0.17
C ILE A 97 -17.84 1.92 -0.18
N ARG A 98 -17.96 0.68 0.28
CA ARG A 98 -19.13 -0.17 0.04
C ARG A 98 -20.00 -0.22 1.27
N LEU A 99 -21.24 0.25 1.12
CA LEU A 99 -22.16 0.45 2.22
C LEU A 99 -23.38 -0.46 2.11
N GLU A 100 -23.75 -1.06 3.23
CA GLU A 100 -25.01 -1.78 3.37
C GLU A 100 -25.74 -1.32 4.65
N LYS A 101 -27.07 -1.41 4.64
CA LYS A 101 -27.87 -1.07 5.80
C LYS A 101 -27.65 -2.08 6.94
N LYS A 102 -27.22 -1.58 8.10
CA LYS A 102 -27.06 -2.36 9.33
C LYS A 102 -27.81 -1.69 10.49
N GLY A 103 -28.98 -2.21 10.78
CA GLY A 103 -29.92 -1.54 11.70
C GLY A 103 -30.41 -0.20 11.14
N ASN A 104 -30.16 0.89 11.84
CA ASN A 104 -30.53 2.24 11.44
C ASN A 104 -29.39 3.04 10.81
N LYS A 105 -28.21 2.42 10.61
CA LYS A 105 -27.02 3.06 10.06
C LYS A 105 -26.52 2.36 8.80
N LEU A 106 -25.59 3.00 8.10
CA LEU A 106 -24.87 2.43 6.98
C LEU A 106 -23.56 1.84 7.46
N GLY A 107 -23.44 0.52 7.44
CA GLY A 107 -22.20 -0.20 7.75
C GLY A 107 -21.31 -0.33 6.52
N VAL A 108 -20.01 -0.35 6.72
CA VAL A 108 -19.04 -0.66 5.67
C VAL A 108 -18.86 -2.18 5.56
N PHE A 109 -18.96 -2.69 4.34
CA PHE A 109 -18.88 -4.12 4.06
C PHE A 109 -17.87 -4.41 2.95
N HIS A 110 -17.22 -5.57 3.06
CA HIS A 110 -16.58 -6.23 1.95
C HIS A 110 -17.27 -7.56 1.69
N SER A 111 -17.95 -7.67 0.54
CA SER A 111 -18.89 -8.75 0.29
C SER A 111 -19.93 -8.80 1.42
N HIS A 112 -20.07 -9.90 2.13
CA HIS A 112 -20.97 -10.07 3.27
C HIS A 112 -20.32 -9.79 4.64
N ALA A 113 -19.06 -9.43 4.67
CA ALA A 113 -18.32 -9.21 5.92
C ALA A 113 -18.39 -7.75 6.36
N PHE A 114 -19.08 -7.51 7.46
CA PHE A 114 -19.09 -6.21 8.12
C PHE A 114 -17.71 -5.85 8.68
N GLN A 115 -17.26 -4.64 8.44
CA GLN A 115 -15.92 -4.18 8.82
C GLN A 115 -15.86 -3.52 10.21
N ASP A 116 -16.97 -3.51 10.98
CA ASP A 116 -17.13 -2.86 12.29
C ASP A 116 -16.92 -1.34 12.24
N ILE A 117 -17.18 -0.72 11.11
CA ILE A 117 -17.19 0.73 10.94
C ILE A 117 -18.49 1.17 10.27
N TYR A 118 -18.98 2.34 10.66
CA TYR A 118 -20.19 2.94 10.14
C TYR A 118 -19.90 4.24 9.39
N TRP A 119 -20.67 4.51 8.36
CA TRP A 119 -20.52 5.72 7.58
C TRP A 119 -20.67 6.98 8.43
N GLU A 120 -21.73 7.02 9.24
CA GLU A 120 -22.08 8.20 10.02
C GLU A 120 -21.11 8.47 11.18
N ASP A 121 -20.61 7.41 11.81
CA ASP A 121 -19.82 7.54 13.05
C ASP A 121 -18.31 7.59 12.77
N ASP A 122 -17.85 6.89 11.73
CA ASP A 122 -16.41 6.67 11.51
C ASP A 122 -15.93 7.32 10.21
N VAL A 123 -16.62 7.07 9.10
CA VAL A 123 -16.13 7.45 7.78
C VAL A 123 -16.35 8.94 7.50
N LEU A 124 -17.59 9.40 7.60
CA LEU A 124 -17.93 10.79 7.32
C LEU A 124 -17.18 11.79 8.22
N PRO A 125 -17.08 11.56 9.54
CA PRO A 125 -16.27 12.44 10.41
C PRO A 125 -14.79 12.48 10.02
N ALA A 126 -14.21 11.34 9.58
CA ALA A 126 -12.83 11.30 9.12
C ALA A 126 -12.61 12.15 7.87
N PHE A 127 -13.53 12.10 6.90
CA PHE A 127 -13.47 12.97 5.72
C PHE A 127 -13.61 14.45 6.08
N ILE A 128 -14.59 14.80 6.92
CA ILE A 128 -14.81 16.19 7.35
C ILE A 128 -13.54 16.72 8.05
N HIS A 129 -13.00 15.95 8.99
CA HIS A 129 -11.77 16.32 9.68
C HIS A 129 -10.59 16.50 8.73
N SER A 130 -10.43 15.60 7.77
CA SER A 130 -9.35 15.71 6.78
C SER A 130 -9.48 16.95 5.91
N LEU A 131 -10.68 17.29 5.44
CA LEU A 131 -10.93 18.48 4.63
C LEU A 131 -10.71 19.78 5.41
N GLN A 132 -10.96 19.78 6.72
CA GLN A 132 -10.69 20.92 7.60
C GLN A 132 -9.21 21.08 7.91
N THR A 133 -8.49 19.96 8.01
CA THR A 133 -7.08 19.96 8.38
C THR A 133 -6.16 20.15 7.16
N TYR A 134 -6.56 19.59 6.04
CA TYR A 134 -5.78 19.57 4.78
C TYR A 134 -6.65 20.07 3.61
N PRO A 135 -7.01 21.35 3.60
CA PRO A 135 -7.85 21.94 2.57
C PRO A 135 -7.18 21.95 1.21
#